data_f26d6f50a144dcf6963a708c46290012
#
_entry.id   f26d6f50a144dcf6963a708c46290012
#
_cell.length_a   1.000
_cell.length_b   1.000
_cell.length_c   1.000
_cell.angle_alpha   90.00
_cell.angle_beta   90.00
_cell.angle_gamma   90.00
#
_symmetry.space_group_name_H-M   'P 1'
#
loop_
_entity.id
_entity.type
_entity.pdbx_description
1 polymer ?
#
loop_
_entity_poly.entity_id
_entity_poly.type
_entity_poly.pdbx_seq_one_letter_code
_entity_poly.pdbx_strand_id
1 'polypeptide(L)'
;MSAIVTELLSTGLVEETRAGISSGGRRPIILEFQDQASFIVGIELGATHVSCVLTDLRCKVRASWSAPAPVRDDPDVALEKMTMAVRSVLDADGVDLSRVLGIGVAVPSPVDDERPGELLPLVAPKWEGYNIATHLRDDFGRPVFLDNDANLGALAELWWGAGCSSGDLAFIKVATGIGAGFTINRRIFRGSRGIAGEIGHTSIDPNGPLCVCGLHGCLTTFIGTPALLERAEAQLRDSGSNRPPPQNIDDLVNAALEGDPSSVEMIRYAGKKLGIGIANMLNLLNPRTVVLGGG
;
A
#
# COMPACT_ATOMS: atom_id res chain seq x y z
N MET A 1 -37.61 18.44 10.45
CA MET A 1 -36.29 17.82 10.13
C MET A 1 -36.51 16.33 9.99
N SER A 2 -35.90 15.64 9.03
CA SER A 2 -36.08 14.18 8.92
C SER A 2 -35.28 13.49 10.06
N ALA A 3 -35.75 12.31 10.49
CA ALA A 3 -35.04 11.52 11.54
C ALA A 3 -33.57 11.28 11.19
N ILE A 4 -33.27 11.02 9.91
CA ILE A 4 -31.90 10.83 9.40
C ILE A 4 -31.04 12.08 9.63
N VAL A 5 -31.55 13.28 9.35
CA VAL A 5 -30.80 14.53 9.57
C VAL A 5 -30.53 14.76 11.06
N THR A 6 -31.52 14.48 11.91
CA THR A 6 -31.33 14.60 13.37
C THR A 6 -30.26 13.62 13.86
N GLU A 7 -30.26 12.40 13.37
CA GLU A 7 -29.26 11.40 13.70
C GLU A 7 -27.85 11.84 13.25
N LEU A 8 -27.69 12.27 11.99
CA LEU A 8 -26.41 12.77 11.48
C LEU A 8 -25.86 13.97 12.27
N LEU A 9 -26.72 14.91 12.65
CA LEU A 9 -26.33 16.04 13.51
C LEU A 9 -25.87 15.55 14.90
N SER A 10 -26.52 14.52 15.45
CA SER A 10 -26.13 13.98 16.76
C SER A 10 -24.78 13.26 16.75
N THR A 11 -24.31 12.79 15.59
CA THR A 11 -22.96 12.19 15.45
C THR A 11 -21.83 13.22 15.38
N GLY A 12 -22.17 14.50 15.17
CA GLY A 12 -21.18 15.56 14.92
C GLY A 12 -20.51 15.50 13.55
N LEU A 13 -20.90 14.56 12.66
CA LEU A 13 -20.35 14.43 11.31
C LEU A 13 -20.88 15.49 10.34
N VAL A 14 -22.00 16.14 10.68
CA VAL A 14 -22.60 17.25 9.94
C VAL A 14 -22.98 18.33 10.91
N GLU A 15 -22.92 19.58 10.43
CA GLU A 15 -23.44 20.75 11.15
C GLU A 15 -24.34 21.61 10.27
N GLU A 16 -25.24 22.36 10.91
CA GLU A 16 -26.04 23.39 10.24
C GLU A 16 -25.22 24.67 10.13
N THR A 17 -24.88 25.11 8.92
CA THR A 17 -23.97 26.27 8.75
C THR A 17 -24.70 27.56 8.42
N ARG A 18 -25.63 27.56 7.47
CA ARG A 18 -26.32 28.75 7.01
C ARG A 18 -27.66 28.45 6.34
N ALA A 19 -28.51 29.46 6.24
CA ALA A 19 -29.69 29.39 5.38
C ALA A 19 -29.28 29.53 3.91
N GLY A 20 -29.72 28.61 3.07
CA GLY A 20 -29.51 28.66 1.61
C GLY A 20 -30.30 29.78 0.93
N ILE A 21 -30.04 29.97 -0.36
CA ILE A 21 -30.79 30.91 -1.20
C ILE A 21 -32.20 30.38 -1.39
N SER A 22 -33.25 31.23 -1.13
CA SER A 22 -34.63 30.85 -1.35
C SER A 22 -35.06 31.24 -2.77
N SER A 23 -35.66 30.29 -3.47
CA SER A 23 -36.32 30.53 -4.77
C SER A 23 -37.84 30.73 -4.65
N GLY A 24 -38.32 31.06 -3.44
CA GLY A 24 -39.74 31.20 -3.10
C GLY A 24 -40.17 30.14 -2.08
N GLY A 25 -40.32 30.52 -0.82
CA GLY A 25 -40.66 29.63 0.29
C GLY A 25 -39.67 29.69 1.47
N ARG A 26 -39.77 28.71 2.40
CA ARG A 26 -38.86 28.64 3.56
C ARG A 26 -37.43 28.38 3.07
N ARG A 27 -36.47 29.20 3.52
CA ARG A 27 -35.06 29.02 3.19
C ARG A 27 -34.57 27.63 3.63
N PRO A 28 -33.88 26.88 2.76
CA PRO A 28 -33.29 25.63 3.14
C PRO A 28 -32.11 25.85 4.12
N ILE A 29 -31.95 24.94 5.07
CA ILE A 29 -30.78 24.91 5.94
C ILE A 29 -29.72 24.10 5.22
N ILE A 30 -28.49 24.64 5.10
CA ILE A 30 -27.37 23.96 4.51
C ILE A 30 -26.69 23.14 5.62
N LEU A 31 -26.48 21.84 5.32
CA LEU A 31 -25.69 20.94 6.16
C LEU A 31 -24.30 20.81 5.54
N GLU A 32 -23.27 20.97 6.36
CA GLU A 32 -21.90 20.79 5.94
C GLU A 32 -21.27 19.61 6.69
N PHE A 33 -20.52 18.78 5.94
CA PHE A 33 -19.79 17.66 6.50
C PHE A 33 -18.57 18.16 7.27
N GLN A 34 -18.41 17.66 8.50
CA GLN A 34 -17.34 18.02 9.40
C GLN A 34 -16.19 17.05 9.24
N ASP A 35 -15.31 17.32 8.29
CA ASP A 35 -14.17 16.45 7.96
C ASP A 35 -13.16 16.28 9.09
N GLN A 36 -13.10 17.21 10.03
CA GLN A 36 -12.27 17.15 11.23
C GLN A 36 -13.01 16.67 12.49
N ALA A 37 -14.24 16.19 12.40
CA ALA A 37 -14.97 15.65 13.55
C ALA A 37 -14.27 14.41 14.13
N SER A 38 -13.62 13.63 13.28
CA SER A 38 -12.83 12.45 13.66
C SER A 38 -11.65 12.27 12.72
N PHE A 39 -10.75 11.34 13.07
CA PHE A 39 -9.51 11.09 12.35
C PHE A 39 -9.32 9.60 12.09
N ILE A 40 -8.45 9.27 11.13
CA ILE A 40 -8.04 7.92 10.79
C ILE A 40 -6.52 7.88 10.81
N VAL A 41 -5.96 6.82 11.38
CA VAL A 41 -4.53 6.54 11.30
C VAL A 41 -4.30 5.50 10.21
N GLY A 42 -3.36 5.77 9.30
CA GLY A 42 -2.88 4.82 8.31
C GLY A 42 -1.42 4.46 8.58
N ILE A 43 -1.10 3.17 8.64
CA ILE A 43 0.27 2.66 8.79
C ILE A 43 0.64 1.88 7.55
N GLU A 44 1.83 2.08 7.01
CA GLU A 44 2.47 1.19 6.05
C GLU A 44 3.62 0.45 6.74
N LEU A 45 3.52 -0.85 6.77
CA LEU A 45 4.59 -1.75 7.14
C LEU A 45 5.34 -2.13 5.86
N GLY A 46 6.31 -1.32 5.45
CA GLY A 46 7.14 -1.60 4.29
C GLY A 46 8.14 -2.74 4.56
N ALA A 47 8.89 -3.17 3.55
CA ALA A 47 9.90 -4.22 3.74
C ALA A 47 11.08 -3.76 4.62
N THR A 48 11.38 -2.47 4.64
CA THR A 48 12.57 -1.86 5.26
C THR A 48 12.25 -0.65 6.14
N HIS A 49 10.99 -0.29 6.28
CA HIS A 49 10.56 0.91 7.00
C HIS A 49 9.14 0.76 7.54
N VAL A 50 8.80 1.61 8.49
CA VAL A 50 7.43 1.86 8.94
C VAL A 50 7.10 3.32 8.64
N SER A 51 5.97 3.55 7.97
CA SER A 51 5.42 4.89 7.76
C SER A 51 4.03 4.99 8.37
N CYS A 52 3.68 6.17 8.85
CA CYS A 52 2.38 6.44 9.47
C CYS A 52 1.87 7.81 9.06
N VAL A 53 0.57 7.91 8.83
CA VAL A 53 -0.12 9.16 8.57
C VAL A 53 -1.35 9.29 9.47
N LEU A 54 -1.64 10.51 9.90
CA LEU A 54 -2.92 10.91 10.46
C LEU A 54 -3.69 11.65 9.39
N THR A 55 -4.95 11.27 9.16
CA THR A 55 -5.82 11.93 8.19
C THR A 55 -7.14 12.36 8.81
N ASP A 56 -7.76 13.39 8.23
CA ASP A 56 -9.17 13.71 8.48
C ASP A 56 -10.10 12.73 7.73
N LEU A 57 -11.41 12.91 7.86
CA LEU A 57 -12.40 12.05 7.22
C LEU A 57 -12.50 12.20 5.69
N ARG A 58 -11.78 13.17 5.09
CA ARG A 58 -11.58 13.29 3.64
C ARG A 58 -10.24 12.70 3.18
N CYS A 59 -9.56 11.97 4.05
CA CYS A 59 -8.24 11.41 3.81
C CYS A 59 -7.15 12.46 3.51
N LYS A 60 -7.35 13.72 3.93
CA LYS A 60 -6.32 14.74 3.85
C LYS A 60 -5.31 14.51 4.97
N VAL A 61 -4.04 14.36 4.60
CA VAL A 61 -2.94 14.15 5.56
C VAL A 61 -2.78 15.37 6.44
N ARG A 62 -2.77 15.15 7.76
CA ARG A 62 -2.59 16.14 8.82
C ARG A 62 -1.19 16.08 9.40
N ALA A 63 -0.72 14.86 9.65
CA ALA A 63 0.62 14.59 10.14
C ALA A 63 1.16 13.31 9.49
N SER A 64 2.48 13.20 9.41
CA SER A 64 3.15 12.00 8.90
C SER A 64 4.42 11.72 9.71
N TRP A 65 4.77 10.43 9.77
CA TRP A 65 5.98 9.95 10.40
C TRP A 65 6.53 8.77 9.58
N SER A 66 7.85 8.65 9.47
CA SER A 66 8.48 7.49 8.82
C SER A 66 9.86 7.25 9.42
N ALA A 67 10.22 5.97 9.58
CA ALA A 67 11.56 5.57 9.98
C ALA A 67 11.95 4.21 9.41
N PRO A 68 13.25 3.95 9.18
CA PRO A 68 13.76 2.62 8.87
C PRO A 68 13.41 1.61 9.96
N ALA A 69 13.07 0.38 9.54
CA ALA A 69 12.78 -0.73 10.45
C ALA A 69 13.19 -2.05 9.80
N PRO A 70 13.79 -2.99 10.57
CA PRO A 70 14.16 -4.32 10.09
C PRO A 70 12.92 -5.25 10.05
N VAL A 71 11.90 -4.85 9.31
CA VAL A 71 10.56 -5.47 9.33
C VAL A 71 10.58 -6.97 9.09
N ARG A 72 11.46 -7.46 8.20
CA ARG A 72 11.56 -8.89 7.90
C ARG A 72 12.25 -9.70 9.00
N ASP A 73 13.17 -9.08 9.73
CA ASP A 73 14.11 -9.76 10.61
C ASP A 73 13.78 -9.62 12.09
N ASP A 74 13.05 -8.54 12.46
CA ASP A 74 12.75 -8.20 13.84
C ASP A 74 11.32 -7.63 13.99
N PRO A 75 10.32 -8.51 14.19
CA PRO A 75 8.94 -8.11 14.41
C PRO A 75 8.73 -7.22 15.65
N ASP A 76 9.48 -7.44 16.73
CA ASP A 76 9.32 -6.68 17.97
C ASP A 76 9.70 -5.21 17.75
N VAL A 77 10.84 -4.96 17.10
CA VAL A 77 11.27 -3.60 16.72
C VAL A 77 10.28 -2.97 15.74
N ALA A 78 9.73 -3.74 14.81
CA ALA A 78 8.74 -3.22 13.87
C ALA A 78 7.44 -2.81 14.58
N LEU A 79 6.92 -3.62 15.50
CA LEU A 79 5.73 -3.34 16.29
C LEU A 79 5.93 -2.13 17.21
N GLU A 80 7.09 -2.05 17.89
CA GLU A 80 7.44 -0.87 18.69
C GLU A 80 7.43 0.41 17.85
N LYS A 81 8.01 0.36 16.64
CA LYS A 81 8.01 1.50 15.71
C LYS A 81 6.62 1.87 15.24
N MET A 82 5.72 0.89 15.01
CA MET A 82 4.32 1.17 14.67
C MET A 82 3.62 1.91 15.81
N THR A 83 3.79 1.45 17.05
CA THR A 83 3.25 2.12 18.26
C THR A 83 3.80 3.55 18.40
N MET A 84 5.12 3.74 18.24
CA MET A 84 5.74 5.05 18.26
C MET A 84 5.21 5.98 17.16
N ALA A 85 5.04 5.45 15.95
CA ALA A 85 4.55 6.20 14.81
C ALA A 85 3.14 6.75 15.04
N VAL A 86 2.22 5.92 15.56
CA VAL A 86 0.86 6.37 15.91
C VAL A 86 0.89 7.49 16.93
N ARG A 87 1.65 7.34 18.02
CA ARG A 87 1.78 8.39 19.05
C ARG A 87 2.36 9.68 18.45
N SER A 88 3.41 9.55 17.62
CA SER A 88 4.07 10.71 17.01
C SER A 88 3.13 11.52 16.11
N VAL A 89 2.28 10.87 15.28
CA VAL A 89 1.37 11.61 14.39
C VAL A 89 0.20 12.23 15.16
N LEU A 90 -0.26 11.61 16.26
CA LEU A 90 -1.28 12.19 17.14
C LEU A 90 -0.75 13.43 17.88
N ASP A 91 0.45 13.34 18.45
CA ASP A 91 1.10 14.44 19.17
C ASP A 91 1.40 15.63 18.24
N ALA A 92 1.84 15.35 17.01
CA ALA A 92 2.20 16.38 16.03
C ALA A 92 1.02 17.27 15.59
N ASP A 93 -0.20 16.74 15.55
CA ASP A 93 -1.42 17.50 15.21
C ASP A 93 -2.28 17.81 16.45
N GLY A 94 -1.85 17.40 17.65
CA GLY A 94 -2.56 17.62 18.91
C GLY A 94 -3.92 16.91 18.99
N VAL A 95 -4.04 15.76 18.32
CA VAL A 95 -5.30 15.00 18.24
C VAL A 95 -5.38 14.00 19.39
N ASP A 96 -6.46 14.09 20.16
CA ASP A 96 -6.76 13.11 21.19
C ASP A 96 -7.17 11.77 20.56
N LEU A 97 -6.66 10.67 21.12
CA LEU A 97 -6.93 9.31 20.65
C LEU A 97 -8.43 8.98 20.62
N SER A 98 -9.24 9.59 21.51
CA SER A 98 -10.70 9.37 21.52
C SER A 98 -11.37 9.80 20.20
N ARG A 99 -10.75 10.67 19.42
CA ARG A 99 -11.24 11.15 18.12
C ARG A 99 -10.78 10.28 16.95
N VAL A 100 -9.94 9.26 17.17
CA VAL A 100 -9.50 8.32 16.14
C VAL A 100 -10.56 7.24 15.97
N LEU A 101 -11.12 7.08 14.77
CA LEU A 101 -12.13 6.06 14.46
C LEU A 101 -11.51 4.67 14.32
N GLY A 102 -10.29 4.58 13.83
CA GLY A 102 -9.59 3.30 13.63
C GLY A 102 -8.23 3.47 13.01
N ILE A 103 -7.52 2.36 12.95
CA ILE A 103 -6.16 2.25 12.39
C ILE A 103 -6.21 1.29 11.20
N GLY A 104 -5.82 1.75 10.03
CA GLY A 104 -5.62 0.93 8.84
C GLY A 104 -4.14 0.59 8.68
N VAL A 105 -3.82 -0.67 8.36
CA VAL A 105 -2.44 -1.12 8.20
C VAL A 105 -2.27 -1.78 6.83
N ALA A 106 -1.38 -1.22 6.03
CA ALA A 106 -0.89 -1.81 4.78
C ALA A 106 0.28 -2.74 5.09
N VAL A 107 0.22 -3.99 4.64
CA VAL A 107 1.27 -4.98 4.89
C VAL A 107 1.80 -5.59 3.59
N PRO A 108 3.12 -5.93 3.50
CA PRO A 108 3.73 -6.50 2.31
C PRO A 108 3.51 -8.03 2.23
N SER A 109 2.31 -8.48 2.56
CA SER A 109 1.92 -9.89 2.60
C SER A 109 0.44 -10.01 2.29
N PRO A 110 -0.01 -11.09 1.64
CA PRO A 110 -1.41 -11.42 1.64
C PRO A 110 -1.96 -11.52 3.06
N VAL A 111 -3.22 -11.13 3.24
CA VAL A 111 -3.95 -11.25 4.52
C VAL A 111 -5.01 -12.33 4.35
N ASP A 112 -4.91 -13.38 5.19
CA ASP A 112 -5.84 -14.49 5.20
C ASP A 112 -7.05 -14.17 6.10
N ASP A 113 -8.26 -14.28 5.57
CA ASP A 113 -9.49 -14.03 6.33
C ASP A 113 -9.66 -15.01 7.52
N GLU A 114 -9.02 -16.20 7.47
CA GLU A 114 -9.03 -17.16 8.59
C GLU A 114 -8.06 -16.77 9.72
N ARG A 115 -7.07 -15.90 9.43
CA ARG A 115 -6.07 -15.41 10.40
C ARG A 115 -5.91 -13.89 10.29
N PRO A 116 -6.96 -13.14 10.61
CA PRO A 116 -6.93 -11.70 10.48
C PRO A 116 -5.89 -11.09 11.43
N GLY A 117 -5.07 -10.20 10.90
CA GLY A 117 -4.02 -9.52 11.68
C GLY A 117 -2.65 -10.18 11.68
N GLU A 118 -2.51 -11.36 11.04
CA GLU A 118 -1.23 -12.06 10.88
C GLU A 118 -0.68 -11.92 9.46
N LEU A 119 0.65 -11.94 9.34
CA LEU A 119 1.32 -12.09 8.05
C LEU A 119 1.44 -13.58 7.71
N LEU A 120 1.44 -13.91 6.41
CA LEU A 120 1.64 -15.29 5.99
C LEU A 120 3.09 -15.74 6.32
N PRO A 121 3.28 -16.84 7.08
CA PRO A 121 4.62 -17.33 7.47
C PRO A 121 5.52 -17.66 6.26
N LEU A 122 4.93 -18.04 5.13
CA LEU A 122 5.68 -18.30 3.89
C LEU A 122 6.43 -17.05 3.39
N VAL A 123 5.84 -15.87 3.56
CA VAL A 123 6.41 -14.59 3.11
C VAL A 123 7.22 -13.93 4.22
N ALA A 124 6.80 -14.09 5.47
CA ALA A 124 7.37 -13.46 6.65
C ALA A 124 7.52 -14.47 7.81
N PRO A 125 8.46 -15.44 7.73
CA PRO A 125 8.56 -16.53 8.70
C PRO A 125 8.87 -16.05 10.13
N LYS A 126 9.55 -14.91 10.29
CA LYS A 126 9.82 -14.32 11.62
C LYS A 126 8.56 -13.77 12.31
N TRP A 127 7.49 -13.53 11.55
CA TRP A 127 6.22 -13.03 12.05
C TRP A 127 5.27 -14.14 12.51
N GLU A 128 5.69 -15.41 12.48
CA GLU A 128 4.88 -16.50 13.00
C GLU A 128 4.57 -16.29 14.49
N GLY A 129 3.27 -16.31 14.84
CA GLY A 129 2.80 -16.05 16.19
C GLY A 129 2.60 -14.55 16.54
N TYR A 130 2.95 -13.63 15.68
CA TYR A 130 2.67 -12.20 15.86
C TYR A 130 1.34 -11.81 15.21
N ASN A 131 0.49 -11.10 15.96
CA ASN A 131 -0.76 -10.54 15.45
C ASN A 131 -0.76 -9.02 15.57
N ILE A 132 -0.52 -8.34 14.44
CA ILE A 132 -0.41 -6.87 14.35
C ILE A 132 -1.70 -6.19 14.82
N ALA A 133 -2.86 -6.73 14.41
CA ALA A 133 -4.15 -6.13 14.77
C ALA A 133 -4.41 -6.18 16.26
N THR A 134 -4.06 -7.29 16.91
CA THR A 134 -4.20 -7.45 18.36
C THR A 134 -3.26 -6.51 19.10
N HIS A 135 -1.98 -6.47 18.70
CA HIS A 135 -0.98 -5.58 19.32
C HIS A 135 -1.45 -4.12 19.31
N LEU A 136 -1.81 -3.58 18.14
CA LEU A 136 -2.24 -2.19 18.03
C LEU A 136 -3.60 -1.93 18.71
N ARG A 137 -4.50 -2.92 18.73
CA ARG A 137 -5.77 -2.79 19.44
C ARG A 137 -5.57 -2.72 20.95
N ASP A 138 -4.67 -3.52 21.48
CA ASP A 138 -4.34 -3.53 22.92
C ASP A 138 -3.68 -2.22 23.34
N ASP A 139 -2.81 -1.65 22.49
CA ASP A 139 -2.11 -0.38 22.77
C ASP A 139 -3.04 0.85 22.70
N PHE A 140 -3.98 0.85 21.76
CA PHE A 140 -4.76 2.06 21.43
C PHE A 140 -6.26 1.94 21.70
N GLY A 141 -6.80 0.74 21.96
CA GLY A 141 -8.24 0.54 22.18
C GLY A 141 -9.11 0.96 20.98
N ARG A 142 -8.57 0.90 19.75
CA ARG A 142 -9.25 1.29 18.53
C ARG A 142 -9.39 0.11 17.55
N PRO A 143 -10.42 0.09 16.70
CA PRO A 143 -10.52 -0.89 15.63
C PRO A 143 -9.26 -0.86 14.74
N VAL A 144 -8.73 -2.04 14.39
CA VAL A 144 -7.55 -2.17 13.53
C VAL A 144 -7.93 -3.07 12.35
N PHE A 145 -7.60 -2.62 11.14
CA PHE A 145 -7.87 -3.30 9.89
C PHE A 145 -6.57 -3.45 9.09
N LEU A 146 -6.27 -4.68 8.66
CA LEU A 146 -5.12 -4.96 7.81
C LEU A 146 -5.59 -5.32 6.41
N ASP A 147 -4.82 -4.90 5.41
CA ASP A 147 -4.90 -5.45 4.05
C ASP A 147 -3.52 -5.41 3.38
N ASN A 148 -3.39 -6.19 2.31
CA ASN A 148 -2.19 -6.16 1.49
C ASN A 148 -1.98 -4.77 0.86
N ASP A 149 -0.74 -4.33 0.80
CA ASP A 149 -0.36 -3.00 0.32
C ASP A 149 -0.77 -2.71 -1.13
N ALA A 150 -0.71 -3.72 -2.02
CA ALA A 150 -1.17 -3.57 -3.39
C ALA A 150 -2.71 -3.50 -3.48
N ASN A 151 -3.44 -4.22 -2.61
CA ASN A 151 -4.89 -4.10 -2.50
C ASN A 151 -5.29 -2.69 -2.05
N LEU A 152 -4.60 -2.14 -1.04
CA LEU A 152 -4.87 -0.78 -0.57
C LEU A 152 -4.47 0.27 -1.62
N GLY A 153 -3.40 0.03 -2.38
CA GLY A 153 -3.06 0.84 -3.55
C GLY A 153 -4.17 0.83 -4.61
N ALA A 154 -4.73 -0.34 -4.92
CA ALA A 154 -5.86 -0.45 -5.82
C ALA A 154 -7.11 0.27 -5.29
N LEU A 155 -7.36 0.21 -3.98
CA LEU A 155 -8.47 0.91 -3.33
C LEU A 155 -8.27 2.43 -3.39
N ALA A 156 -7.06 2.92 -3.16
CA ALA A 156 -6.73 4.33 -3.27
C ALA A 156 -6.95 4.86 -4.70
N GLU A 157 -6.47 4.12 -5.69
CA GLU A 157 -6.68 4.46 -7.10
C GLU A 157 -8.17 4.41 -7.50
N LEU A 158 -8.95 3.49 -6.94
CA LEU A 158 -10.38 3.39 -7.17
C LEU A 158 -11.14 4.61 -6.63
N TRP A 159 -10.74 5.15 -5.48
CA TRP A 159 -11.45 6.24 -4.81
C TRP A 159 -10.95 7.63 -5.20
N TRP A 160 -9.64 7.79 -5.40
CA TRP A 160 -9.01 9.12 -5.58
C TRP A 160 -8.12 9.22 -6.82
N GLY A 161 -7.84 8.10 -7.52
CA GLY A 161 -6.91 8.04 -8.63
C GLY A 161 -7.56 7.69 -9.97
N ALA A 162 -6.80 6.98 -10.81
CA ALA A 162 -7.16 6.63 -12.18
C ALA A 162 -8.39 5.70 -12.29
N GLY A 163 -8.74 5.00 -11.21
CA GLY A 163 -9.89 4.08 -11.15
C GLY A 163 -11.24 4.73 -10.87
N CYS A 164 -11.30 6.03 -10.53
CA CYS A 164 -12.54 6.71 -10.13
C CYS A 164 -13.70 6.54 -11.12
N SER A 165 -13.41 6.52 -12.41
CA SER A 165 -14.41 6.45 -13.49
C SER A 165 -14.67 5.02 -14.01
N SER A 166 -13.79 4.05 -13.75
CA SER A 166 -13.87 2.73 -14.38
C SER A 166 -14.40 1.63 -13.46
N GLY A 167 -13.97 1.60 -12.23
CA GLY A 167 -14.36 0.55 -11.28
C GLY A 167 -13.63 -0.78 -11.41
N ASP A 168 -13.08 -1.09 -12.59
CA ASP A 168 -12.29 -2.29 -12.88
C ASP A 168 -10.86 -1.88 -13.19
N LEU A 169 -9.97 -2.06 -12.24
CA LEU A 169 -8.57 -1.71 -12.38
C LEU A 169 -7.64 -2.77 -11.79
N ALA A 170 -6.41 -2.78 -12.28
CA ALA A 170 -5.27 -3.46 -11.68
C ALA A 170 -4.25 -2.40 -11.22
N PHE A 171 -3.93 -2.38 -9.95
CA PHE A 171 -2.79 -1.65 -9.41
C PHE A 171 -1.63 -2.62 -9.26
N ILE A 172 -0.49 -2.35 -9.89
CA ILE A 172 0.71 -3.17 -9.81
C ILE A 172 1.75 -2.42 -9.00
N LYS A 173 2.08 -2.94 -7.84
CA LYS A 173 3.17 -2.47 -7.00
C LYS A 173 4.48 -3.09 -7.48
N VAL A 174 5.44 -2.24 -7.86
CA VAL A 174 6.82 -2.62 -8.21
C VAL A 174 7.75 -2.02 -7.16
N ALA A 175 8.30 -2.86 -6.30
CA ALA A 175 9.17 -2.45 -5.19
C ALA A 175 10.15 -3.58 -4.84
N THR A 176 10.45 -3.80 -3.55
CA THR A 176 11.24 -4.94 -3.06
C THR A 176 10.69 -6.26 -3.59
N GLY A 177 9.36 -6.40 -3.63
CA GLY A 177 8.63 -7.46 -4.32
C GLY A 177 7.68 -6.86 -5.35
N ILE A 178 7.00 -7.75 -6.10
CA ILE A 178 5.98 -7.38 -7.08
C ILE A 178 4.65 -7.95 -6.60
N GLY A 179 3.65 -7.11 -6.47
CA GLY A 179 2.29 -7.49 -6.11
C GLY A 179 1.28 -6.75 -6.97
N ALA A 180 0.03 -7.19 -6.97
CA ALA A 180 -1.06 -6.44 -7.58
C ALA A 180 -2.32 -6.48 -6.72
N GLY A 181 -3.07 -5.38 -6.75
CA GLY A 181 -4.43 -5.32 -6.25
C GLY A 181 -5.39 -5.18 -7.43
N PHE A 182 -6.48 -5.92 -7.38
CA PHE A 182 -7.50 -5.88 -8.43
C PHE A 182 -8.82 -5.37 -7.89
N THR A 183 -9.48 -4.49 -8.63
CA THR A 183 -10.88 -4.17 -8.38
C THR A 183 -11.75 -4.70 -9.51
N ILE A 184 -12.85 -5.34 -9.15
CA ILE A 184 -13.88 -5.83 -10.05
C ILE A 184 -15.22 -5.32 -9.53
N ASN A 185 -15.99 -4.65 -10.38
CA ASN A 185 -17.25 -4.03 -9.98
C ASN A 185 -17.09 -3.09 -8.75
N ARG A 186 -16.03 -2.28 -8.73
CA ARG A 186 -15.69 -1.36 -7.64
C ARG A 186 -15.41 -2.01 -6.28
N ARG A 187 -15.01 -3.27 -6.25
CA ARG A 187 -14.65 -4.00 -5.02
C ARG A 187 -13.31 -4.69 -5.21
N ILE A 188 -12.50 -4.69 -4.16
CA ILE A 188 -11.25 -5.46 -4.16
C ILE A 188 -11.55 -6.94 -4.37
N PHE A 189 -10.86 -7.53 -5.33
CA PHE A 189 -10.92 -8.96 -5.60
C PHE A 189 -9.78 -9.66 -4.85
N ARG A 190 -10.12 -10.35 -3.76
CA ARG A 190 -9.15 -11.06 -2.90
C ARG A 190 -8.99 -12.54 -3.24
N GLY A 191 -9.85 -13.08 -4.09
CA GLY A 191 -9.95 -14.53 -4.29
C GLY A 191 -10.55 -15.23 -3.08
N SER A 192 -10.41 -16.56 -3.02
CA SER A 192 -11.03 -17.37 -1.96
C SER A 192 -10.28 -17.33 -0.62
N ARG A 193 -9.01 -16.93 -0.60
CA ARG A 193 -8.12 -16.94 0.58
C ARG A 193 -7.25 -15.69 0.69
N GLY A 194 -7.66 -14.57 0.11
CA GLY A 194 -6.93 -13.31 0.21
C GLY A 194 -5.64 -13.21 -0.61
N ILE A 195 -5.29 -14.22 -1.42
CA ILE A 195 -4.02 -14.27 -2.16
C ILE A 195 -4.12 -13.89 -3.64
N ALA A 196 -5.27 -13.41 -4.10
CA ALA A 196 -5.36 -12.88 -5.46
C ALA A 196 -4.48 -11.64 -5.60
N GLY A 197 -3.75 -11.54 -6.71
CA GLY A 197 -2.85 -10.41 -6.94
C GLY A 197 -1.37 -10.74 -6.80
N GLU A 198 -1.01 -11.96 -6.45
CA GLU A 198 0.38 -12.43 -6.34
C GLU A 198 1.05 -12.61 -7.71
N ILE A 199 0.94 -11.60 -8.60
CA ILE A 199 1.50 -11.63 -9.96
C ILE A 199 3.03 -11.72 -9.95
N GLY A 200 3.69 -11.26 -8.89
CA GLY A 200 5.12 -11.38 -8.69
C GLY A 200 5.58 -12.84 -8.63
N HIS A 201 4.70 -13.76 -8.24
CA HIS A 201 4.95 -15.20 -8.19
C HIS A 201 4.48 -15.95 -9.43
N THR A 202 4.03 -15.24 -10.48
CA THR A 202 3.79 -15.86 -11.80
C THR A 202 5.14 -16.19 -12.45
N SER A 203 5.35 -17.46 -12.80
CA SER A 203 6.55 -17.90 -13.55
C SER A 203 6.49 -17.35 -14.97
N ILE A 204 7.48 -16.56 -15.35
CA ILE A 204 7.66 -16.02 -16.70
C ILE A 204 8.80 -16.71 -17.46
N ASP A 205 9.55 -17.56 -16.77
CA ASP A 205 10.61 -18.38 -17.32
C ASP A 205 10.82 -19.63 -16.44
N PRO A 206 10.37 -20.82 -16.85
CA PRO A 206 10.46 -22.03 -16.03
C PRO A 206 11.91 -22.47 -15.73
N ASN A 207 12.89 -21.94 -16.47
CA ASN A 207 14.32 -22.19 -16.24
C ASN A 207 15.01 -21.04 -15.47
N GLY A 208 14.23 -20.07 -14.98
CA GLY A 208 14.75 -18.93 -14.25
C GLY A 208 15.13 -19.24 -12.79
N PRO A 209 15.52 -18.21 -12.02
CA PRO A 209 15.94 -18.37 -10.63
C PRO A 209 14.88 -19.01 -9.74
N LEU A 210 15.32 -19.72 -8.70
CA LEU A 210 14.41 -20.25 -7.68
C LEU A 210 13.82 -19.10 -6.87
N CYS A 211 12.50 -19.12 -6.70
CA CYS A 211 11.76 -18.15 -5.90
C CYS A 211 11.50 -18.69 -4.48
N VAL A 212 11.33 -17.79 -3.52
CA VAL A 212 10.95 -18.14 -2.12
C VAL A 212 9.63 -18.94 -2.05
N CYS A 213 8.74 -18.80 -3.04
CA CYS A 213 7.50 -19.58 -3.13
C CYS A 213 7.69 -21.03 -3.60
N GLY A 214 8.93 -21.44 -3.92
CA GLY A 214 9.27 -22.77 -4.40
C GLY A 214 9.19 -22.97 -5.93
N LEU A 215 8.68 -21.99 -6.67
CA LEU A 215 8.64 -22.02 -8.15
C LEU A 215 9.92 -21.43 -8.73
N HIS A 216 10.21 -21.77 -9.99
CA HIS A 216 11.29 -21.15 -10.75
C HIS A 216 10.77 -20.04 -11.66
N GLY A 217 11.61 -18.98 -11.83
CA GLY A 217 11.39 -17.90 -12.78
C GLY A 217 10.18 -17.03 -12.53
N CYS A 218 9.80 -16.86 -11.27
CA CYS A 218 8.79 -15.89 -10.87
C CYS A 218 9.19 -14.47 -11.29
N LEU A 219 8.24 -13.65 -11.69
CA LEU A 219 8.49 -12.26 -12.12
C LEU A 219 9.34 -11.47 -11.09
N THR A 220 9.06 -11.64 -9.80
CA THR A 220 9.79 -10.96 -8.71
C THR A 220 11.28 -11.32 -8.66
N THR A 221 11.68 -12.53 -9.11
CA THR A 221 13.10 -12.93 -9.15
C THR A 221 13.90 -12.27 -10.26
N PHE A 222 13.24 -11.56 -11.17
CA PHE A 222 13.88 -10.80 -12.24
C PHE A 222 13.90 -9.29 -12.00
N ILE A 223 12.84 -8.75 -11.37
CA ILE A 223 12.63 -7.29 -11.30
C ILE A 223 12.29 -6.75 -9.90
N GLY A 224 12.20 -7.60 -8.88
CA GLY A 224 12.21 -7.12 -7.49
C GLY A 224 13.51 -6.34 -7.22
N THR A 225 13.45 -5.29 -6.40
CA THR A 225 14.62 -4.43 -6.14
C THR A 225 15.91 -5.22 -5.84
N PRO A 226 15.91 -6.26 -4.98
CA PRO A 226 17.14 -7.03 -4.72
C PRO A 226 17.70 -7.70 -5.98
N ALA A 227 16.83 -8.28 -6.81
CA ALA A 227 17.25 -8.97 -8.04
C ALA A 227 17.82 -7.98 -9.07
N LEU A 228 17.25 -6.77 -9.18
CA LEU A 228 17.79 -5.73 -10.08
C LEU A 228 19.15 -5.22 -9.61
N LEU A 229 19.33 -5.01 -8.31
CA LEU A 229 20.61 -4.53 -7.76
C LEU A 229 21.71 -5.58 -7.90
N GLU A 230 21.44 -6.86 -7.60
CA GLU A 230 22.36 -7.97 -7.80
C GLU A 230 22.79 -8.10 -9.27
N ARG A 231 21.82 -7.98 -10.18
CA ARG A 231 22.09 -8.02 -11.62
C ARG A 231 22.93 -6.84 -12.09
N ALA A 232 22.65 -5.63 -11.59
CA ALA A 232 23.43 -4.43 -11.91
C ALA A 232 24.87 -4.56 -11.43
N GLU A 233 25.08 -5.07 -10.22
CA GLU A 233 26.41 -5.35 -9.67
C GLU A 233 27.17 -6.39 -10.53
N ALA A 234 26.52 -7.49 -10.91
CA ALA A 234 27.11 -8.50 -11.78
C ALA A 234 27.53 -7.92 -13.12
N GLN A 235 26.69 -7.11 -13.75
CA GLN A 235 27.00 -6.45 -15.03
C GLN A 235 28.21 -5.51 -14.93
N LEU A 236 28.34 -4.74 -13.84
CA LEU A 236 29.51 -3.88 -13.60
C LEU A 236 30.79 -4.70 -13.43
N ARG A 237 30.76 -5.81 -12.70
CA ARG A 237 31.90 -6.73 -12.56
C ARG A 237 32.34 -7.30 -13.91
N ASP A 238 31.38 -7.78 -14.71
CA ASP A 238 31.66 -8.40 -16.02
C ASP A 238 32.24 -7.40 -17.02
N SER A 239 31.84 -6.14 -16.96
CA SER A 239 32.36 -5.07 -17.80
C SER A 239 33.74 -4.53 -17.38
N GLY A 240 34.27 -4.97 -16.23
CA GLY A 240 35.52 -4.46 -15.65
C GLY A 240 35.41 -3.00 -15.20
N SER A 241 34.22 -2.49 -14.97
CA SER A 241 33.99 -1.12 -14.53
C SER A 241 34.45 -0.92 -13.09
N ASN A 242 35.15 0.18 -12.84
CA ASN A 242 35.53 0.61 -11.48
C ASN A 242 34.43 1.44 -10.78
N ARG A 243 33.27 1.57 -11.39
CA ARG A 243 32.15 2.30 -10.81
C ARG A 243 31.59 1.52 -9.62
N PRO A 244 31.23 2.19 -8.50
CA PRO A 244 30.56 1.52 -7.39
C PRO A 244 29.19 1.01 -7.83
N PRO A 245 28.74 -0.18 -7.38
CA PRO A 245 27.42 -0.69 -7.66
C PRO A 245 26.34 0.17 -6.98
N PRO A 246 25.14 0.26 -7.58
CA PRO A 246 24.03 0.97 -6.96
C PRO A 246 23.67 0.29 -5.62
N GLN A 247 23.46 1.09 -4.58
CA GLN A 247 23.16 0.61 -3.23
C GLN A 247 21.64 0.46 -3.01
N ASN A 248 20.85 1.17 -3.80
CA ASN A 248 19.40 1.18 -3.76
C ASN A 248 18.82 1.42 -5.16
N ILE A 249 17.51 1.37 -5.26
CA ILE A 249 16.84 1.54 -6.55
C ILE A 249 16.96 2.97 -7.08
N ASP A 250 17.01 3.97 -6.20
CA ASP A 250 17.13 5.37 -6.57
C ASP A 250 18.48 5.65 -7.24
N ASP A 251 19.57 5.04 -6.74
CA ASP A 251 20.88 5.14 -7.37
C ASP A 251 20.85 4.64 -8.82
N LEU A 252 20.16 3.52 -9.05
CA LEU A 252 20.01 2.93 -10.38
C LEU A 252 19.16 3.81 -11.31
N VAL A 253 18.04 4.32 -10.78
CA VAL A 253 17.13 5.20 -11.54
C VAL A 253 17.81 6.53 -11.86
N ASN A 254 18.45 7.16 -10.88
CA ASN A 254 19.16 8.43 -11.09
C ASN A 254 20.28 8.28 -12.13
N ALA A 255 21.07 7.22 -12.03
CA ALA A 255 22.10 6.94 -13.03
C ALA A 255 21.51 6.75 -14.45
N ALA A 256 20.36 6.08 -14.55
CA ALA A 256 19.68 5.93 -15.84
C ALA A 256 19.16 7.28 -16.39
N LEU A 257 18.63 8.15 -15.51
CA LEU A 257 18.17 9.49 -15.87
C LEU A 257 19.33 10.39 -16.32
N GLU A 258 20.53 10.21 -15.74
CA GLU A 258 21.76 10.87 -16.15
C GLU A 258 22.35 10.30 -17.46
N GLY A 259 21.74 9.26 -18.01
CA GLY A 259 22.12 8.67 -19.30
C GLY A 259 23.16 7.57 -19.20
N ASP A 260 23.44 7.00 -18.03
CA ASP A 260 24.33 5.85 -17.90
C ASP A 260 23.81 4.65 -18.71
N PRO A 261 24.55 4.16 -19.71
CA PRO A 261 24.04 3.13 -20.62
C PRO A 261 23.66 1.81 -19.90
N SER A 262 24.45 1.42 -18.90
CA SER A 262 24.22 0.19 -18.13
C SER A 262 22.93 0.26 -17.33
N SER A 263 22.71 1.40 -16.65
CA SER A 263 21.49 1.63 -15.86
C SER A 263 20.26 1.75 -16.75
N VAL A 264 20.36 2.44 -17.90
CA VAL A 264 19.28 2.51 -18.92
C VAL A 264 18.91 1.11 -19.43
N GLU A 265 19.91 0.25 -19.71
CA GLU A 265 19.67 -1.12 -20.14
C GLU A 265 18.97 -1.93 -19.04
N MET A 266 19.36 -1.75 -17.77
CA MET A 266 18.73 -2.42 -16.63
C MET A 266 17.26 -2.03 -16.46
N ILE A 267 16.94 -0.75 -16.55
CA ILE A 267 15.54 -0.27 -16.51
C ILE A 267 14.74 -0.82 -17.71
N ARG A 268 15.35 -0.86 -18.88
CA ARG A 268 14.71 -1.47 -20.06
C ARG A 268 14.46 -2.96 -19.91
N TYR A 269 15.42 -3.68 -19.31
CA TYR A 269 15.27 -5.09 -18.95
C TYR A 269 14.09 -5.28 -17.99
N ALA A 270 14.02 -4.50 -16.91
CA ALA A 270 12.93 -4.53 -15.95
C ALA A 270 11.57 -4.29 -16.63
N GLY A 271 11.49 -3.27 -17.49
CA GLY A 271 10.27 -2.97 -18.23
C GLY A 271 9.82 -4.10 -19.17
N LYS A 272 10.75 -4.78 -19.83
CA LYS A 272 10.43 -5.95 -20.67
C LYS A 272 9.87 -7.11 -19.85
N LYS A 273 10.47 -7.42 -18.69
CA LYS A 273 10.00 -8.50 -17.82
C LYS A 273 8.64 -8.17 -17.20
N LEU A 274 8.46 -6.93 -16.73
CA LEU A 274 7.17 -6.45 -16.24
C LEU A 274 6.09 -6.53 -17.31
N GLY A 275 6.42 -6.18 -18.56
CA GLY A 275 5.52 -6.26 -19.71
C GLY A 275 4.97 -7.68 -19.94
N ILE A 276 5.78 -8.72 -19.71
CA ILE A 276 5.32 -10.12 -19.79
C ILE A 276 4.27 -10.39 -18.70
N GLY A 277 4.57 -9.98 -17.44
CA GLY A 277 3.62 -10.14 -16.33
C GLY A 277 2.29 -9.42 -16.59
N ILE A 278 2.37 -8.17 -17.06
CA ILE A 278 1.19 -7.37 -17.42
C ILE A 278 0.40 -8.05 -18.55
N ALA A 279 1.04 -8.51 -19.61
CA ALA A 279 0.36 -9.18 -20.73
C ALA A 279 -0.39 -10.43 -20.25
N ASN A 280 0.22 -11.25 -19.40
CA ASN A 280 -0.43 -12.42 -18.81
C ASN A 280 -1.66 -12.01 -17.98
N MET A 281 -1.53 -11.01 -17.13
CA MET A 281 -2.63 -10.48 -16.32
C MET A 281 -3.76 -9.91 -17.20
N LEU A 282 -3.43 -9.17 -18.27
CA LEU A 282 -4.43 -8.62 -19.19
C LEU A 282 -5.24 -9.73 -19.86
N ASN A 283 -4.58 -10.83 -20.25
CA ASN A 283 -5.27 -11.98 -20.88
C ASN A 283 -6.20 -12.72 -19.90
N LEU A 284 -5.92 -12.68 -18.60
CA LEU A 284 -6.70 -13.39 -17.58
C LEU A 284 -7.83 -12.55 -17.01
N LEU A 285 -7.59 -11.25 -16.73
CA LEU A 285 -8.49 -10.39 -15.95
C LEU A 285 -9.09 -9.25 -16.80
N ASN A 286 -8.44 -8.88 -17.90
CA ASN A 286 -8.87 -7.79 -18.78
C ASN A 286 -9.36 -6.52 -18.06
N PRO A 287 -8.59 -5.94 -17.12
CA PRO A 287 -8.98 -4.74 -16.43
C PRO A 287 -9.06 -3.56 -17.41
N ARG A 288 -9.94 -2.62 -17.13
CA ARG A 288 -10.08 -1.40 -17.95
C ARG A 288 -8.89 -0.44 -17.80
N THR A 289 -8.27 -0.45 -16.63
CA THR A 289 -7.15 0.44 -16.29
C THR A 289 -6.06 -0.37 -15.59
N VAL A 290 -4.80 -0.13 -15.96
CA VAL A 290 -3.63 -0.63 -15.23
C VAL A 290 -2.88 0.56 -14.69
N VAL A 291 -2.61 0.55 -13.38
CA VAL A 291 -1.83 1.57 -12.69
C VAL A 291 -0.54 0.94 -12.18
N LEU A 292 0.58 1.58 -12.42
CA LEU A 292 1.87 1.19 -11.86
C LEU A 292 2.19 2.12 -10.68
N GLY A 293 2.58 1.52 -9.57
CA GLY A 293 3.01 2.22 -8.37
C GLY A 293 4.11 1.44 -7.65
N GLY A 294 4.54 1.95 -6.53
CA GLY A 294 5.65 1.46 -5.73
C GLY A 294 6.74 2.53 -5.61
N GLY A 295 7.73 2.31 -4.77
CA GLY A 295 8.85 3.19 -4.51
C GLY A 295 10.05 2.40 -4.01
#